data_53dcc27f95c82fc0ab8c61751b074108
#
_entry.id   53dcc27f95c82fc0ab8c61751b074108
#
_cell.length_a   1.000
_cell.length_b   1.000
_cell.length_c   1.000
_cell.angle_alpha   90.00
_cell.angle_beta   90.00
_cell.angle_gamma   90.00
#
_symmetry.space_group_name_H-M   'P 1'
#
loop_
_entity.id
_entity.type
_entity.pdbx_description
1 polymer ?
#
loop_
_entity_poly.entity_id
_entity_poly.type
_entity_poly.pdbx_seq_one_letter_code
_entity_poly.pdbx_strand_id
1 'polypeptide(L)'
;MKTLLLVMLFCALGISLASLPWAGAAEPRGLSPPTPATRIYLPLVVKPTPPFACPGSSANSYAQGPAYQYDLDNPVRPAQAHADKNLALRGYAPNTDAGLRRDLVNYGTDDPVMPPQLATLFLPARVPPLSGFYRVQDWNWSPSPAPGTPGAALTTWPATALGLQVTPGEALHVPSSAYDLGQGYEVLVLYADERRVALRYAREDSAGAQGYTVHLDWLCTDPNLLALYAGLDAAACPRYVYRPPSQRPYGYPLPVLPAGQRLGVARDSELVVAVVDTGAFMDPRSCNEWWQIRPGYAGVCPPHDVNR
;
A
#
# COMPACT_ATOMS: atom_id res chain seq x y z
N MET A 1 20.70 20.92 -36.88
CA MET A 1 22.03 20.66 -36.30
C MET A 1 21.90 19.50 -35.34
N LYS A 2 22.61 18.42 -35.65
CA LYS A 2 22.56 17.13 -34.90
C LYS A 2 23.51 17.24 -33.71
N THR A 3 23.06 16.91 -32.51
CA THR A 3 23.96 16.68 -31.37
C THR A 3 23.78 15.28 -30.86
N LEU A 4 24.87 14.53 -30.97
CA LEU A 4 25.02 13.12 -30.70
C LEU A 4 25.19 12.89 -29.19
N LEU A 5 24.44 11.99 -28.60
CA LEU A 5 24.55 11.60 -27.18
C LEU A 5 25.55 10.45 -27.07
N LEU A 6 26.64 10.67 -26.34
CA LEU A 6 27.70 9.70 -26.07
C LEU A 6 27.39 8.98 -24.75
N VAL A 7 27.13 7.66 -24.81
CA VAL A 7 26.97 6.79 -23.64
C VAL A 7 28.34 6.24 -23.26
N MET A 8 28.82 6.55 -22.08
CA MET A 8 30.05 5.98 -21.51
C MET A 8 29.74 4.74 -20.69
N LEU A 9 30.28 3.64 -21.14
CA LEU A 9 30.25 2.32 -20.48
C LEU A 9 31.50 2.21 -19.58
N PHE A 10 31.32 2.05 -18.26
CA PHE A 10 32.41 1.76 -17.34
C PHE A 10 32.37 0.27 -16.96
N CYS A 11 33.39 -0.47 -17.44
CA CYS A 11 33.75 -1.78 -16.92
C CYS A 11 34.68 -1.60 -15.71
N ALA A 12 34.30 -2.16 -14.56
CA ALA A 12 35.16 -2.24 -13.38
C ALA A 12 35.94 -3.58 -13.41
N LEU A 13 37.26 -3.51 -13.50
CA LEU A 13 38.16 -4.63 -13.30
C LEU A 13 38.37 -4.87 -11.80
N GLY A 14 38.05 -6.05 -11.32
CA GLY A 14 38.39 -6.49 -9.99
C GLY A 14 39.86 -6.94 -9.91
N ILE A 15 40.60 -6.41 -8.96
CA ILE A 15 41.95 -6.86 -8.61
C ILE A 15 41.86 -7.69 -7.32
N SER A 16 42.26 -8.94 -7.42
CA SER A 16 42.35 -9.88 -6.29
C SER A 16 43.72 -9.77 -5.65
N LEU A 17 43.77 -9.46 -4.35
CA LEU A 17 45.01 -9.51 -3.55
C LEU A 17 45.09 -10.83 -2.79
N ALA A 18 46.08 -11.62 -3.13
CA ALA A 18 46.42 -12.84 -2.42
C ALA A 18 47.29 -12.52 -1.15
N SER A 19 46.90 -13.04 -0.01
CA SER A 19 47.65 -12.95 1.23
C SER A 19 48.52 -14.19 1.43
N LEU A 20 49.80 -13.99 1.73
CA LEU A 20 50.81 -15.00 2.07
C LEU A 20 50.65 -15.50 3.50
N PRO A 21 51.05 -16.75 3.80
CA PRO A 21 50.94 -17.31 5.14
C PRO A 21 52.17 -16.97 6.01
N TRP A 22 51.93 -16.68 7.26
CA TRP A 22 52.96 -16.48 8.27
C TRP A 22 53.24 -17.82 9.01
N ALA A 23 54.54 -18.15 9.13
CA ALA A 23 55.03 -19.38 9.77
C ALA A 23 55.04 -19.28 11.31
N GLY A 24 54.77 -20.43 11.91
CA GLY A 24 54.47 -20.58 13.28
C GLY A 24 55.63 -20.52 14.30
N ALA A 25 55.25 -20.38 15.56
CA ALA A 25 56.05 -20.67 16.74
C ALA A 25 55.46 -21.89 17.48
N ALA A 26 56.31 -22.79 17.91
CA ALA A 26 55.92 -24.03 18.61
C ALA A 26 55.60 -23.74 20.10
N GLU A 27 54.45 -24.27 20.55
CA GLU A 27 54.06 -24.24 21.96
C GLU A 27 54.43 -25.52 22.75
N PRO A 28 54.64 -25.43 24.07
CA PRO A 28 54.97 -26.58 24.90
C PRO A 28 53.74 -27.42 25.27
N ARG A 29 53.94 -28.74 25.34
CA ARG A 29 52.90 -29.73 25.66
C ARG A 29 52.40 -29.58 27.10
N GLY A 30 51.18 -29.09 27.28
CA GLY A 30 50.41 -29.13 28.51
C GLY A 30 49.36 -30.24 28.50
N LEU A 31 49.13 -30.86 29.63
CA LEU A 31 48.19 -31.94 29.90
C LEU A 31 46.76 -31.55 29.46
N SER A 32 46.11 -32.39 28.67
CA SER A 32 44.75 -32.18 28.20
C SER A 32 43.71 -32.29 29.33
N PRO A 33 42.82 -31.31 29.50
CA PRO A 33 41.63 -31.47 30.35
C PRO A 33 40.61 -32.42 29.70
N PRO A 34 39.70 -33.03 30.50
CA PRO A 34 38.72 -33.96 29.99
C PRO A 34 37.80 -33.28 28.97
N THR A 35 37.63 -33.92 27.84
CA THR A 35 36.78 -33.44 26.72
C THR A 35 35.34 -33.31 27.17
N PRO A 36 34.74 -32.12 27.14
CA PRO A 36 33.30 -31.98 27.36
C PRO A 36 32.52 -32.69 26.25
N ALA A 37 31.49 -33.42 26.64
CA ALA A 37 30.62 -34.10 25.70
C ALA A 37 30.07 -33.09 24.64
N THR A 38 30.53 -33.24 23.42
CA THR A 38 30.08 -32.41 22.29
C THR A 38 28.58 -32.69 22.02
N ARG A 39 27.71 -31.82 22.48
CA ARG A 39 26.34 -31.83 22.01
C ARG A 39 26.36 -31.43 20.53
N ILE A 40 26.13 -32.37 19.66
CA ILE A 40 25.94 -32.10 18.23
C ILE A 40 24.57 -31.45 18.10
N TYR A 41 24.55 -30.13 18.01
CA TYR A 41 23.38 -29.41 17.52
C TYR A 41 23.32 -29.62 16.00
N LEU A 42 22.47 -30.54 15.54
CA LEU A 42 22.10 -30.58 14.13
C LEU A 42 21.37 -29.26 13.84
N PRO A 43 21.86 -28.42 12.92
CA PRO A 43 21.10 -27.25 12.52
C PRO A 43 19.76 -27.74 11.97
N LEU A 44 18.67 -27.27 12.57
CA LEU A 44 17.35 -27.45 12.03
C LEU A 44 17.32 -26.71 10.69
N VAL A 45 17.56 -27.44 9.60
CA VAL A 45 17.41 -26.90 8.25
C VAL A 45 15.91 -26.73 8.02
N VAL A 46 15.38 -25.60 8.49
CA VAL A 46 14.06 -25.15 8.07
C VAL A 46 14.18 -24.83 6.58
N LYS A 47 13.65 -25.71 5.73
CA LYS A 47 13.49 -25.38 4.32
C LYS A 47 12.71 -24.08 4.27
N PRO A 48 13.24 -23.01 3.63
CA PRO A 48 12.45 -21.79 3.45
C PRO A 48 11.17 -22.18 2.71
N THR A 49 10.02 -21.86 3.29
CA THR A 49 8.75 -22.02 2.59
C THR A 49 8.85 -21.20 1.31
N PRO A 50 8.58 -21.79 0.13
CA PRO A 50 8.62 -21.02 -1.09
C PRO A 50 7.68 -19.81 -0.97
N PRO A 51 8.05 -18.64 -1.49
CA PRO A 51 7.20 -17.47 -1.43
C PRO A 51 5.84 -17.80 -2.07
N PHE A 52 4.77 -17.25 -1.50
CA PHE A 52 3.42 -17.46 -2.04
C PHE A 52 3.37 -16.97 -3.49
N ALA A 53 2.92 -17.85 -4.39
CA ALA A 53 2.76 -17.52 -5.80
C ALA A 53 1.39 -16.89 -6.03
N CYS A 54 1.36 -15.69 -6.59
CA CYS A 54 0.12 -15.02 -6.95
C CYS A 54 -0.67 -15.85 -7.98
N PRO A 55 -2.01 -15.90 -7.87
CA PRO A 55 -2.85 -16.57 -8.86
C PRO A 55 -2.66 -15.98 -10.26
N GLY A 56 -2.45 -16.83 -11.26
CA GLY A 56 -2.32 -16.41 -12.65
C GLY A 56 -3.65 -16.28 -13.39
N SER A 57 -4.76 -16.68 -12.78
CA SER A 57 -6.12 -16.60 -13.35
C SER A 57 -7.17 -16.39 -12.26
N SER A 58 -8.33 -15.89 -12.63
CA SER A 58 -9.45 -15.63 -11.75
C SER A 58 -10.79 -15.93 -12.45
N ALA A 59 -11.81 -16.27 -11.66
CA ALA A 59 -13.19 -16.36 -12.15
C ALA A 59 -13.99 -15.07 -11.88
N ASN A 60 -13.40 -14.07 -11.22
CA ASN A 60 -14.08 -12.81 -10.93
C ASN A 60 -14.24 -11.98 -12.21
N SER A 61 -15.33 -11.21 -12.26
CA SER A 61 -15.59 -10.22 -13.30
C SER A 61 -15.67 -8.83 -12.70
N TYR A 62 -15.29 -7.82 -13.47
CA TYR A 62 -15.25 -6.44 -13.03
C TYR A 62 -15.92 -5.54 -14.04
N ALA A 63 -16.63 -4.52 -13.54
CA ALA A 63 -17.27 -3.52 -14.35
C ALA A 63 -16.38 -2.29 -14.55
N GLN A 64 -16.70 -1.47 -15.53
CA GLN A 64 -16.11 -0.15 -15.75
C GLN A 64 -17.17 0.94 -15.63
N GLY A 65 -16.77 2.10 -15.15
CA GLY A 65 -17.63 3.26 -14.99
C GLY A 65 -16.91 4.57 -15.27
N PRO A 66 -17.63 5.69 -15.40
CA PRO A 66 -17.04 7.00 -15.64
C PRO A 66 -16.26 7.49 -14.42
N ALA A 67 -15.02 7.89 -14.62
CA ALA A 67 -14.13 8.35 -13.55
C ALA A 67 -14.13 9.88 -13.37
N TYR A 68 -14.52 10.64 -14.38
CA TYR A 68 -14.34 12.09 -14.43
C TYR A 68 -14.94 12.89 -13.26
N GLN A 69 -15.95 12.35 -12.59
CA GLN A 69 -16.56 13.00 -11.42
C GLN A 69 -15.71 12.87 -10.17
N TYR A 70 -14.91 11.82 -10.06
CA TYR A 70 -14.22 11.40 -8.86
C TYR A 70 -12.69 11.41 -8.99
N ASP A 71 -12.17 11.64 -10.19
CA ASP A 71 -10.78 11.72 -10.50
C ASP A 71 -10.46 12.91 -11.41
N LEU A 72 -10.46 14.09 -10.82
CA LEU A 72 -10.21 15.35 -11.54
C LEU A 72 -8.73 15.58 -11.85
N ASP A 73 -7.82 14.89 -11.16
CA ASP A 73 -6.37 15.10 -11.27
C ASP A 73 -5.74 14.23 -12.37
N ASN A 74 -6.48 13.25 -12.87
CA ASN A 74 -5.94 12.25 -13.79
C ASN A 74 -5.40 12.82 -15.12
N PRO A 75 -5.95 13.87 -15.72
CA PRO A 75 -5.42 14.32 -17.02
C PRO A 75 -4.03 14.94 -16.96
N VAL A 76 -3.48 15.21 -15.79
CA VAL A 76 -2.17 15.89 -15.67
C VAL A 76 -1.01 14.91 -15.73
N ARG A 77 -1.20 13.70 -15.19
CA ARG A 77 -0.19 12.64 -15.13
C ARG A 77 -0.83 11.27 -15.28
N PRO A 78 -0.16 10.32 -15.95
CA PRO A 78 -0.54 8.91 -15.86
C PRO A 78 -0.60 8.45 -14.40
N ALA A 79 -1.52 7.53 -14.08
CA ALA A 79 -1.71 7.09 -12.69
C ALA A 79 -0.43 6.49 -12.09
N GLN A 80 0.36 5.74 -12.88
CA GLN A 80 1.65 5.20 -12.45
C GLN A 80 2.69 6.27 -12.09
N ALA A 81 2.54 7.50 -12.60
CA ALA A 81 3.41 8.65 -12.32
C ALA A 81 2.77 9.66 -11.36
N HIS A 82 1.60 9.34 -10.78
CA HIS A 82 0.86 10.23 -9.87
C HIS A 82 0.99 9.72 -8.43
N ALA A 83 1.67 10.48 -7.57
CA ALA A 83 2.01 10.05 -6.22
C ALA A 83 0.80 9.85 -5.28
N ASP A 84 -0.35 10.44 -5.58
CA ASP A 84 -1.58 10.21 -4.81
C ASP A 84 -2.39 9.00 -5.29
N LYS A 85 -1.96 8.37 -6.38
CA LYS A 85 -2.57 7.16 -6.91
C LYS A 85 -1.64 5.96 -6.73
N ASN A 86 -0.38 6.13 -7.07
CA ASN A 86 0.65 5.13 -6.87
C ASN A 86 1.49 5.45 -5.62
N LEU A 87 1.12 4.86 -4.49
CA LEU A 87 1.80 5.07 -3.20
C LEU A 87 3.29 4.69 -3.24
N ALA A 88 3.70 3.80 -4.16
CA ALA A 88 5.09 3.42 -4.31
C ALA A 88 6.01 4.60 -4.72
N LEU A 89 5.47 5.62 -5.37
CA LEU A 89 6.25 6.81 -5.72
C LEU A 89 6.64 7.63 -4.48
N ARG A 90 5.71 7.77 -3.53
CA ARG A 90 5.98 8.40 -2.24
C ARG A 90 6.91 7.54 -1.41
N GLY A 91 6.62 6.25 -1.33
CA GLY A 91 7.22 5.36 -0.36
C GLY A 91 6.74 5.64 1.06
N TYR A 92 7.15 4.78 1.99
CA TYR A 92 6.88 4.94 3.41
C TYR A 92 8.04 4.36 4.23
N ALA A 93 8.35 4.99 5.36
CA ALA A 93 9.40 4.57 6.28
C ALA A 93 8.81 3.94 7.54
N PRO A 94 9.42 2.87 8.09
CA PRO A 94 9.00 2.32 9.37
C PRO A 94 9.08 3.38 10.47
N ASN A 95 8.04 3.43 11.31
CA ASN A 95 8.08 4.19 12.55
C ASN A 95 8.30 3.22 13.72
N THR A 96 9.49 3.28 14.31
CA THR A 96 9.92 2.39 15.40
C THR A 96 9.89 3.09 16.77
N ASP A 97 9.20 4.22 16.89
CA ASP A 97 9.06 4.93 18.15
C ASP A 97 8.52 4.00 19.24
N ALA A 98 9.26 3.87 20.33
CA ALA A 98 8.90 2.99 21.45
C ALA A 98 7.62 3.47 22.18
N GLY A 99 7.28 4.76 22.09
CA GLY A 99 6.05 5.33 22.63
C GLY A 99 4.81 5.07 21.77
N LEU A 100 4.99 4.51 20.56
CA LEU A 100 3.90 4.24 19.64
C LEU A 100 3.03 3.08 20.15
N ARG A 101 1.75 3.34 20.34
CA ARG A 101 0.77 2.31 20.71
C ARG A 101 0.59 1.32 19.57
N ARG A 102 0.66 0.02 19.92
CA ARG A 102 0.50 -1.09 18.96
C ARG A 102 -0.93 -1.63 18.89
N ASP A 103 -1.90 -0.79 19.14
CA ASP A 103 -3.33 -1.10 19.10
C ASP A 103 -4.09 -0.01 18.33
N LEU A 104 -5.35 -0.24 18.10
CA LEU A 104 -6.24 0.80 17.58
C LEU A 104 -6.28 1.98 18.57
N VAL A 105 -6.39 3.16 18.03
CA VAL A 105 -6.53 4.42 18.76
C VAL A 105 -7.85 5.08 18.38
N ASN A 106 -8.31 6.03 19.15
CA ASN A 106 -9.50 6.75 18.82
C ASN A 106 -9.19 8.26 18.78
N TYR A 107 -9.07 8.77 17.56
CA TYR A 107 -8.88 10.18 17.31
C TYR A 107 -10.21 10.79 16.85
N GLY A 108 -10.67 11.82 17.53
CA GLY A 108 -11.87 12.54 17.12
C GLY A 108 -13.18 11.99 17.69
N THR A 109 -14.28 12.39 17.09
CA THR A 109 -15.64 12.01 17.47
C THR A 109 -16.13 10.88 16.57
N ASP A 110 -17.17 10.17 17.01
CA ASP A 110 -17.86 9.18 16.16
C ASP A 110 -18.39 9.88 14.91
N ASP A 111 -17.97 9.42 13.76
CA ASP A 111 -18.51 9.88 12.49
C ASP A 111 -19.85 9.15 12.24
N PRO A 112 -20.98 9.87 12.16
CA PRO A 112 -22.26 9.25 11.83
C PRO A 112 -22.32 8.70 10.40
N VAL A 113 -21.47 9.22 9.53
CA VAL A 113 -21.31 8.76 8.15
C VAL A 113 -20.16 7.77 8.12
N MET A 114 -20.41 6.57 7.69
CA MET A 114 -19.42 5.49 7.70
C MET A 114 -18.36 5.70 6.59
N PRO A 115 -17.16 6.17 6.90
CA PRO A 115 -16.04 6.11 5.97
C PRO A 115 -15.66 4.64 5.67
N PRO A 116 -14.73 4.38 4.73
CA PRO A 116 -14.31 3.03 4.40
C PRO A 116 -13.91 2.20 5.62
N GLN A 117 -14.57 1.07 5.84
CA GLN A 117 -14.38 0.22 7.02
C GLN A 117 -13.34 -0.86 6.75
N LEU A 118 -12.11 -0.68 7.24
CA LEU A 118 -10.97 -1.57 6.96
C LEU A 118 -11.19 -3.01 7.46
N ALA A 119 -12.02 -3.20 8.50
CA ALA A 119 -12.36 -4.53 8.97
C ALA A 119 -13.04 -5.39 7.89
N THR A 120 -13.75 -4.77 6.96
CA THR A 120 -14.45 -5.44 5.86
C THR A 120 -13.57 -5.75 4.65
N LEU A 121 -12.28 -5.42 4.70
CA LEU A 121 -11.27 -6.02 3.82
C LEU A 121 -11.29 -7.56 3.90
N PHE A 122 -11.74 -8.09 5.02
CA PHE A 122 -11.77 -9.52 5.33
C PHE A 122 -13.22 -10.04 5.38
N LEU A 123 -13.42 -11.28 4.96
CA LEU A 123 -14.71 -11.96 5.09
C LEU A 123 -14.52 -13.31 5.83
N PRO A 124 -15.08 -13.46 7.05
CA PRO A 124 -15.86 -12.46 7.81
C PRO A 124 -15.04 -11.25 8.23
N ALA A 125 -15.72 -10.12 8.46
CA ALA A 125 -15.09 -8.88 8.91
C ALA A 125 -14.34 -9.09 10.24
N ARG A 126 -13.11 -8.57 10.31
CA ARG A 126 -12.24 -8.71 11.49
C ARG A 126 -11.24 -7.55 11.60
N VAL A 127 -10.74 -7.33 12.80
CA VAL A 127 -9.58 -6.48 13.07
C VAL A 127 -8.36 -7.39 13.19
N PRO A 128 -7.42 -7.39 12.24
CA PRO A 128 -6.21 -8.20 12.36
C PRO A 128 -5.25 -7.58 13.37
N PRO A 129 -4.30 -8.35 13.94
CA PRO A 129 -3.18 -7.77 14.69
C PRO A 129 -2.38 -6.81 13.83
N LEU A 130 -1.88 -5.73 14.44
CA LEU A 130 -1.04 -4.75 13.77
C LEU A 130 0.42 -5.23 13.76
N SER A 131 1.02 -5.32 12.58
CA SER A 131 2.38 -5.83 12.38
C SER A 131 3.42 -4.73 12.22
N GLY A 132 3.05 -3.62 11.57
CA GLY A 132 3.95 -2.51 11.26
C GLY A 132 3.28 -1.15 11.35
N PHE A 133 4.10 -0.11 11.59
CA PHE A 133 3.69 1.28 11.60
C PHE A 133 4.61 2.05 10.70
N TYR A 134 4.03 2.84 9.82
CA TYR A 134 4.77 3.52 8.79
C TYR A 134 4.35 4.98 8.69
N ARG A 135 5.27 5.83 8.23
CA ARG A 135 5.00 7.19 7.80
C ARG A 135 5.21 7.29 6.31
N VAL A 136 4.18 7.64 5.59
CA VAL A 136 4.23 7.95 4.17
C VAL A 136 5.10 9.20 3.98
N GLN A 137 5.89 9.23 2.91
CA GLN A 137 6.68 10.42 2.60
C GLN A 137 5.80 11.50 1.95
N ASP A 138 6.09 12.76 2.25
CA ASP A 138 5.49 13.88 1.54
C ASP A 138 5.90 13.85 0.07
N TRP A 139 5.29 14.70 -0.73
CA TRP A 139 5.57 14.75 -2.15
C TRP A 139 5.77 16.16 -2.66
N ASN A 140 6.93 16.40 -3.24
CA ASN A 140 7.21 17.65 -3.93
C ASN A 140 6.74 17.54 -5.39
N TRP A 141 5.70 18.26 -5.73
CA TRP A 141 5.11 18.31 -7.07
C TRP A 141 5.88 19.14 -8.08
N SER A 142 6.97 19.77 -7.69
CA SER A 142 7.80 20.58 -8.59
C SER A 142 8.92 19.74 -9.22
N PRO A 143 9.21 19.91 -10.52
CA PRO A 143 8.51 20.72 -11.51
C PRO A 143 7.23 20.02 -12.02
N SER A 144 6.18 20.78 -12.31
CA SER A 144 4.98 20.28 -12.99
C SER A 144 5.13 20.42 -14.51
N PRO A 145 4.73 19.44 -15.34
CA PRO A 145 3.98 18.19 -15.04
C PRO A 145 4.86 16.97 -14.75
N ALA A 146 6.14 17.12 -14.43
CA ALA A 146 7.01 15.99 -14.08
C ALA A 146 6.43 15.22 -12.86
N PRO A 147 6.79 13.94 -12.67
CA PRO A 147 6.27 13.13 -11.56
C PRO A 147 6.44 13.76 -10.18
N GLY A 148 7.51 14.56 -9.98
CA GLY A 148 7.89 15.08 -8.67
C GLY A 148 8.88 14.17 -7.95
N THR A 149 9.10 14.39 -6.65
CA THR A 149 10.04 13.62 -5.83
C THR A 149 9.53 13.42 -4.42
N PRO A 150 9.87 12.30 -3.74
CA PRO A 150 9.59 12.10 -2.34
C PRO A 150 10.21 13.19 -1.47
N GLY A 151 9.45 13.66 -0.48
CA GLY A 151 9.89 14.58 0.55
C GLY A 151 10.24 13.86 1.87
N ALA A 152 10.17 14.59 2.97
CA ALA A 152 10.33 14.03 4.30
C ALA A 152 9.11 13.16 4.69
N ALA A 153 9.27 12.26 5.66
CA ALA A 153 8.16 11.51 6.22
C ALA A 153 7.13 12.45 6.84
N LEU A 154 5.87 12.20 6.55
CA LEU A 154 4.75 12.96 7.15
C LEU A 154 4.72 12.76 8.65
N THR A 155 4.54 13.85 9.40
CA THR A 155 4.53 13.84 10.87
C THR A 155 3.20 14.32 11.47
N THR A 156 2.20 14.56 10.64
CA THR A 156 0.85 14.99 11.09
C THR A 156 0.25 13.98 12.05
N TRP A 157 0.48 12.68 11.80
CA TRP A 157 0.05 11.57 12.64
C TRP A 157 1.24 10.68 13.03
N PRO A 158 1.14 9.96 14.16
CA PRO A 158 2.17 8.99 14.54
C PRO A 158 2.37 7.90 13.49
N ALA A 159 1.30 7.45 12.83
CA ALA A 159 1.34 6.54 11.69
C ALA A 159 0.45 7.09 10.56
N THR A 160 0.88 6.99 9.32
CA THR A 160 0.10 7.34 8.12
C THR A 160 -0.03 6.16 7.16
N ALA A 161 0.57 5.05 7.50
CA ALA A 161 0.28 3.73 6.94
C ALA A 161 0.47 2.66 8.00
N LEU A 162 -0.23 1.54 7.86
CA LEU A 162 -0.36 0.50 8.87
C LEU A 162 -0.14 -0.86 8.24
N GLY A 163 0.75 -1.67 8.84
CA GLY A 163 0.89 -3.09 8.53
C GLY A 163 -0.17 -3.92 9.25
N LEU A 164 -0.93 -4.69 8.53
CA LEU A 164 -1.94 -5.62 9.01
C LEU A 164 -1.43 -7.05 8.88
N GLN A 165 -1.52 -7.84 9.95
CA GLN A 165 -1.15 -9.24 9.93
C GLN A 165 -2.17 -10.06 9.14
N VAL A 166 -1.71 -10.70 8.07
CA VAL A 166 -2.52 -11.50 7.16
C VAL A 166 -1.85 -12.84 6.88
N THR A 167 -2.59 -13.76 6.28
CA THR A 167 -2.02 -15.02 5.80
C THR A 167 -1.82 -14.94 4.29
N PRO A 168 -0.65 -15.31 3.75
CA PRO A 168 -0.47 -15.38 2.31
C PRO A 168 -1.57 -16.21 1.64
N GLY A 169 -2.21 -15.64 0.61
CA GLY A 169 -3.38 -16.25 -0.04
C GLY A 169 -4.73 -15.89 0.56
N GLU A 170 -4.78 -15.19 1.70
CA GLU A 170 -6.04 -14.71 2.29
C GLU A 170 -6.74 -13.74 1.34
N ALA A 171 -8.04 -13.94 1.13
CA ALA A 171 -8.85 -13.12 0.23
C ALA A 171 -9.03 -11.71 0.79
N LEU A 172 -8.84 -10.70 -0.07
CA LEU A 172 -9.00 -9.28 0.22
C LEU A 172 -10.14 -8.71 -0.62
N HIS A 173 -10.96 -7.87 0.00
CA HIS A 173 -12.19 -7.35 -0.58
C HIS A 173 -12.23 -5.82 -0.51
N VAL A 174 -13.13 -5.22 -1.29
CA VAL A 174 -13.41 -3.77 -1.20
C VAL A 174 -13.99 -3.45 0.17
N PRO A 175 -13.35 -2.59 0.98
CA PRO A 175 -13.93 -2.11 2.22
C PRO A 175 -15.27 -1.43 1.97
N SER A 176 -16.29 -1.77 2.78
CA SER A 176 -17.59 -1.12 2.69
C SER A 176 -17.57 0.26 3.32
N SER A 177 -18.36 1.16 2.77
CA SER A 177 -18.61 2.50 3.29
C SER A 177 -20.10 2.83 3.27
N ALA A 178 -20.50 4.02 3.71
CA ALA A 178 -21.87 4.50 3.53
C ALA A 178 -22.04 5.27 2.21
N TYR A 179 -21.01 5.35 1.40
CA TYR A 179 -20.99 6.13 0.17
C TYR A 179 -21.16 5.24 -1.07
N ASP A 180 -21.88 5.73 -2.06
CA ASP A 180 -22.16 5.06 -3.32
C ASP A 180 -21.79 5.99 -4.49
N LEU A 181 -21.08 5.47 -5.46
CA LEU A 181 -20.79 6.15 -6.73
C LEU A 181 -21.99 6.13 -7.68
N GLY A 182 -23.05 5.45 -7.31
CA GLY A 182 -24.21 5.13 -8.13
C GLY A 182 -24.17 3.70 -8.66
N GLN A 183 -25.38 3.14 -8.91
CA GLN A 183 -25.58 1.80 -9.43
C GLN A 183 -25.05 0.66 -8.53
N GLY A 184 -24.87 0.92 -7.22
CA GLY A 184 -24.34 -0.06 -6.26
C GLY A 184 -22.82 -0.19 -6.27
N TYR A 185 -22.11 0.73 -6.89
CA TYR A 185 -20.66 0.77 -6.84
C TYR A 185 -20.16 1.69 -5.74
N GLU A 186 -19.23 1.18 -4.93
CA GLU A 186 -18.61 1.91 -3.83
C GLU A 186 -17.36 2.67 -4.26
N VAL A 187 -16.54 2.07 -5.13
CA VAL A 187 -15.21 2.58 -5.44
C VAL A 187 -14.90 2.61 -6.94
N LEU A 188 -14.01 3.56 -7.27
CA LEU A 188 -13.21 3.54 -8.48
C LEU A 188 -11.82 3.00 -8.16
N VAL A 189 -11.25 2.21 -9.05
CA VAL A 189 -9.84 1.81 -8.97
C VAL A 189 -8.99 2.87 -9.67
N LEU A 190 -8.40 3.78 -8.91
CA LEU A 190 -7.54 4.84 -9.44
C LEU A 190 -6.20 4.34 -9.97
N TYR A 191 -5.70 3.26 -9.37
CA TYR A 191 -4.44 2.62 -9.72
C TYR A 191 -4.50 1.14 -9.37
N ALA A 192 -3.96 0.31 -10.23
CA ALA A 192 -3.68 -1.09 -9.95
C ALA A 192 -2.40 -1.54 -10.64
N ASP A 193 -1.54 -2.23 -9.89
CA ASP A 193 -0.46 -3.06 -10.39
C ASP A 193 -0.51 -4.45 -9.74
N GLU A 194 0.48 -5.29 -9.99
CA GLU A 194 0.52 -6.67 -9.45
C GLU A 194 0.54 -6.74 -7.92
N ARG A 195 0.86 -5.62 -7.23
CA ARG A 195 1.09 -5.59 -5.79
C ARG A 195 0.27 -4.54 -5.06
N ARG A 196 -0.39 -3.63 -5.79
CA ARG A 196 -1.02 -2.43 -5.23
C ARG A 196 -2.34 -2.14 -5.86
N VAL A 197 -3.24 -1.60 -5.06
CA VAL A 197 -4.45 -0.94 -5.55
C VAL A 197 -4.68 0.35 -4.78
N ALA A 198 -5.23 1.36 -5.47
CA ALA A 198 -5.74 2.58 -4.87
C ALA A 198 -7.24 2.68 -5.18
N LEU A 199 -8.05 2.69 -4.13
CA LEU A 199 -9.50 2.70 -4.18
C LEU A 199 -10.02 4.09 -3.82
N ARG A 200 -10.78 4.72 -4.70
CA ARG A 200 -11.40 6.03 -4.48
C ARG A 200 -12.85 5.86 -4.10
N TYR A 201 -13.20 6.40 -2.93
CA TYR A 201 -14.57 6.54 -2.44
C TYR A 201 -15.05 7.98 -2.66
N ALA A 202 -16.30 8.16 -3.05
CA ALA A 202 -16.92 9.49 -3.03
C ALA A 202 -17.26 9.92 -1.60
N ARG A 203 -17.50 11.20 -1.42
CA ARG A 203 -18.16 11.76 -0.25
C ARG A 203 -19.29 12.68 -0.70
N GLU A 204 -20.41 12.66 0.00
CA GLU A 204 -21.56 13.50 -0.35
C GLU A 204 -21.28 15.00 -0.11
N ASP A 205 -20.45 15.31 0.88
CA ASP A 205 -20.07 16.67 1.25
C ASP A 205 -18.89 17.25 0.45
N SER A 206 -18.33 16.46 -0.47
CA SER A 206 -17.18 16.87 -1.26
C SER A 206 -17.36 16.50 -2.73
N ALA A 207 -17.80 17.46 -3.51
CA ALA A 207 -17.98 17.26 -4.96
C ALA A 207 -16.63 16.97 -5.66
N GLY A 208 -16.54 15.84 -6.31
CA GLY A 208 -15.54 15.55 -7.33
C GLY A 208 -14.16 15.14 -6.83
N ALA A 209 -13.30 16.06 -6.47
CA ALA A 209 -11.89 15.75 -6.18
C ALA A 209 -11.64 15.27 -4.75
N GLN A 210 -12.59 15.49 -3.85
CA GLN A 210 -12.44 15.20 -2.44
C GLN A 210 -13.24 13.96 -2.06
N GLY A 211 -12.64 13.09 -1.29
CA GLY A 211 -13.22 11.84 -0.82
C GLY A 211 -12.10 11.00 -0.26
N TYR A 212 -12.43 9.79 0.14
CA TYR A 212 -11.42 8.89 0.68
C TYR A 212 -10.66 8.19 -0.43
N THR A 213 -9.36 7.97 -0.20
CA THR A 213 -8.59 7.01 -1.00
C THR A 213 -7.96 5.99 -0.05
N VAL A 214 -8.24 4.72 -0.28
CA VAL A 214 -7.62 3.60 0.44
C VAL A 214 -6.55 3.01 -0.45
N HIS A 215 -5.32 3.04 0.01
CA HIS A 215 -4.18 2.38 -0.64
C HIS A 215 -3.91 1.04 0.05
N LEU A 216 -3.78 0.01 -0.76
CA LEU A 216 -3.37 -1.32 -0.33
C LEU A 216 -2.07 -1.70 -1.04
N ASP A 217 -1.05 -2.10 -0.28
CA ASP A 217 0.23 -2.57 -0.79
C ASP A 217 0.55 -3.97 -0.26
N TRP A 218 1.27 -4.77 -1.02
CA TRP A 218 1.63 -6.17 -0.73
C TRP A 218 0.47 -7.16 -0.88
N LEU A 219 -0.40 -6.93 -1.86
CA LEU A 219 -1.37 -7.93 -2.29
C LEU A 219 -0.94 -8.58 -3.62
N CYS A 220 -1.56 -9.67 -3.98
CA CYS A 220 -1.65 -10.16 -5.35
C CYS A 220 -2.96 -9.65 -5.92
N THR A 221 -2.92 -8.61 -6.73
CA THR A 221 -4.11 -8.07 -7.39
C THR A 221 -4.77 -9.14 -8.25
N ASP A 222 -6.10 -9.19 -8.23
CA ASP A 222 -6.85 -10.15 -9.06
C ASP A 222 -6.48 -9.98 -10.54
N PRO A 223 -6.10 -11.06 -11.25
CA PRO A 223 -5.62 -10.97 -12.63
C PRO A 223 -6.61 -10.32 -13.59
N ASN A 224 -7.92 -10.55 -13.39
CA ASN A 224 -8.94 -9.97 -14.26
C ASN A 224 -9.15 -8.48 -13.96
N LEU A 225 -9.03 -8.06 -12.69
CA LEU A 225 -9.02 -6.64 -12.32
C LEU A 225 -7.82 -5.93 -12.93
N LEU A 226 -6.64 -6.55 -12.80
CA LEU A 226 -5.40 -6.00 -13.34
C LEU A 226 -5.47 -5.87 -14.86
N ALA A 227 -5.97 -6.89 -15.57
CA ALA A 227 -6.14 -6.87 -17.02
C ALA A 227 -7.13 -5.77 -17.46
N LEU A 228 -8.27 -5.63 -16.78
CA LEU A 228 -9.24 -4.57 -17.06
C LEU A 228 -8.61 -3.19 -16.85
N TYR A 229 -7.94 -2.97 -15.69
CA TYR A 229 -7.30 -1.69 -15.39
C TYR A 229 -6.24 -1.34 -16.44
N ALA A 230 -5.34 -2.27 -16.76
CA ALA A 230 -4.28 -2.05 -17.75
C ALA A 230 -4.84 -1.74 -19.14
N GLY A 231 -5.92 -2.42 -19.56
CA GLY A 231 -6.59 -2.14 -20.84
C GLY A 231 -7.21 -0.75 -20.88
N LEU A 232 -7.85 -0.31 -19.78
CA LEU A 232 -8.47 1.01 -19.68
C LEU A 232 -7.41 2.12 -19.59
N ASP A 233 -6.33 1.92 -18.83
CA ASP A 233 -5.22 2.86 -18.71
C ASP A 233 -4.49 3.03 -20.05
N ALA A 234 -4.20 1.96 -20.75
CA ALA A 234 -3.60 2.00 -22.09
C ALA A 234 -4.48 2.76 -23.09
N ALA A 235 -5.79 2.57 -23.04
CA ALA A 235 -6.75 3.30 -23.88
C ALA A 235 -6.85 4.79 -23.51
N ALA A 236 -6.66 5.13 -22.23
CA ALA A 236 -6.68 6.51 -21.72
C ALA A 236 -5.36 7.25 -21.94
N CYS A 237 -4.23 6.55 -22.00
CA CYS A 237 -2.88 7.11 -22.04
C CYS A 237 -2.69 8.23 -23.12
N PRO A 238 -3.24 8.15 -24.33
CA PRO A 238 -3.17 9.26 -25.29
C PRO A 238 -3.94 10.50 -24.86
N ARG A 239 -4.75 10.43 -23.81
CA ARG A 239 -5.63 11.52 -23.32
C ARG A 239 -5.04 12.25 -22.12
N TYR A 240 -3.88 11.83 -21.60
CA TYR A 240 -3.18 12.51 -20.53
C TYR A 240 -2.57 13.84 -21.03
N VAL A 241 -3.43 14.71 -21.54
CA VAL A 241 -3.07 16.06 -21.93
C VAL A 241 -3.69 17.01 -20.93
N TYR A 242 -2.87 17.92 -20.37
CA TYR A 242 -3.41 18.99 -19.54
C TYR A 242 -4.55 19.70 -20.28
N ARG A 243 -5.71 19.77 -19.67
CA ARG A 243 -6.84 20.54 -20.14
C ARG A 243 -7.35 21.46 -19.04
N PRO A 244 -7.68 22.70 -19.38
CA PRO A 244 -8.22 23.65 -18.42
C PRO A 244 -9.55 23.13 -17.83
N PRO A 245 -9.94 23.60 -16.64
CA PRO A 245 -11.20 23.16 -15.99
C PRO A 245 -12.45 23.26 -16.85
N SER A 246 -12.51 24.25 -17.77
CA SER A 246 -13.61 24.44 -18.70
C SER A 246 -13.76 23.34 -19.77
N GLN A 247 -12.74 22.48 -19.93
CA GLN A 247 -12.75 21.35 -20.86
C GLN A 247 -12.85 20.00 -20.16
N ARG A 248 -13.12 19.98 -18.86
CA ARG A 248 -13.46 18.81 -18.08
C ARG A 248 -14.99 18.65 -18.04
N PRO A 249 -15.53 17.47 -17.90
CA PRO A 249 -14.91 16.18 -17.66
C PRO A 249 -14.45 15.44 -18.91
N TYR A 250 -13.47 14.54 -18.72
CA TYR A 250 -13.05 13.60 -19.76
C TYR A 250 -13.75 12.28 -19.54
N GLY A 251 -14.41 11.78 -20.54
CA GLY A 251 -15.05 10.48 -20.46
C GLY A 251 -14.05 9.33 -20.59
N TYR A 252 -13.14 9.16 -19.63
CA TYR A 252 -12.36 7.93 -19.54
C TYR A 252 -12.98 7.03 -18.46
N PRO A 253 -13.08 5.73 -18.73
CA PRO A 253 -13.56 4.77 -17.75
C PRO A 253 -12.43 4.26 -16.85
N LEU A 254 -12.79 3.89 -15.62
CA LEU A 254 -11.97 3.10 -14.71
C LEU A 254 -12.77 1.90 -14.21
N PRO A 255 -12.12 0.86 -13.65
CA PRO A 255 -12.85 -0.19 -12.97
C PRO A 255 -13.65 0.37 -11.80
N VAL A 256 -14.90 -0.06 -11.67
CA VAL A 256 -15.80 0.25 -10.54
C VAL A 256 -16.18 -1.03 -9.83
N LEU A 257 -16.16 -1.00 -8.50
CA LEU A 257 -16.42 -2.18 -7.69
C LEU A 257 -17.44 -1.89 -6.59
N PRO A 258 -18.39 -2.80 -6.34
CA PRO A 258 -19.23 -2.73 -5.15
C PRO A 258 -18.47 -3.12 -3.88
N ALA A 259 -19.05 -2.81 -2.71
CA ALA A 259 -18.56 -3.29 -1.43
C ALA A 259 -18.41 -4.81 -1.42
N GLY A 260 -17.39 -5.29 -0.75
CA GLY A 260 -17.16 -6.73 -0.59
C GLY A 260 -16.75 -7.48 -1.86
N GLN A 261 -16.60 -6.79 -3.01
CA GLN A 261 -16.03 -7.43 -4.19
C GLN A 261 -14.55 -7.76 -3.95
N ARG A 262 -14.14 -8.95 -4.41
CA ARG A 262 -12.76 -9.40 -4.24
C ARG A 262 -11.79 -8.51 -5.03
N LEU A 263 -10.71 -8.08 -4.38
CA LEU A 263 -9.62 -7.30 -4.97
C LEU A 263 -8.46 -8.18 -5.40
N GLY A 264 -8.28 -9.29 -4.69
CA GLY A 264 -7.15 -10.19 -4.83
C GLY A 264 -6.91 -11.00 -3.56
N VAL A 265 -5.66 -11.31 -3.29
CA VAL A 265 -5.25 -12.05 -2.08
C VAL A 265 -4.02 -11.39 -1.45
N ALA A 266 -3.82 -11.59 -0.15
CA ALA A 266 -2.59 -11.19 0.52
C ALA A 266 -1.39 -11.90 -0.13
N ARG A 267 -0.34 -11.14 -0.43
CA ARG A 267 0.87 -11.66 -1.05
C ARG A 267 1.83 -12.24 -0.03
N ASP A 268 1.89 -11.61 1.13
CA ASP A 268 2.82 -11.92 2.22
C ASP A 268 2.07 -12.00 3.55
N SER A 269 2.80 -12.10 4.65
CA SER A 269 2.25 -12.08 6.01
C SER A 269 1.84 -10.69 6.50
N GLU A 270 2.13 -9.65 5.72
CA GLU A 270 1.75 -8.27 5.99
C GLU A 270 1.06 -7.64 4.77
N LEU A 271 -0.07 -6.98 5.02
CA LEU A 271 -0.74 -6.06 4.09
C LEU A 271 -0.55 -4.64 4.61
N VAL A 272 -0.03 -3.74 3.79
CA VAL A 272 0.09 -2.32 4.18
C VAL A 272 -1.12 -1.54 3.68
N VAL A 273 -1.72 -0.77 4.59
CA VAL A 273 -2.88 0.08 4.31
C VAL A 273 -2.55 1.52 4.65
N ALA A 274 -2.87 2.45 3.74
CA ALA A 274 -2.88 3.88 4.02
C ALA A 274 -4.23 4.47 3.61
N VAL A 275 -4.70 5.45 4.36
CA VAL A 275 -5.97 6.13 4.11
C VAL A 275 -5.71 7.61 3.90
N VAL A 276 -6.30 8.16 2.85
CA VAL A 276 -6.29 9.60 2.54
C VAL A 276 -7.71 10.11 2.66
N ASP A 277 -7.91 11.16 3.42
CA ASP A 277 -9.15 11.93 3.48
C ASP A 277 -8.87 13.34 2.96
N THR A 278 -9.66 13.77 1.96
CA THR A 278 -9.56 15.13 1.36
C THR A 278 -8.12 15.57 1.04
N GLY A 279 -7.28 14.63 0.57
CA GLY A 279 -5.89 14.88 0.20
C GLY A 279 -4.87 14.75 1.33
N ALA A 280 -5.29 14.53 2.59
CA ALA A 280 -4.40 14.32 3.72
C ALA A 280 -4.31 12.84 4.12
N PHE A 281 -3.10 12.36 4.39
CA PHE A 281 -2.92 11.02 4.96
C PHE A 281 -3.34 11.04 6.43
N MET A 282 -4.23 10.11 6.78
CA MET A 282 -4.78 9.93 8.11
C MET A 282 -4.04 8.84 8.88
N ASP A 283 -4.32 8.73 10.20
CA ASP A 283 -3.85 7.57 10.96
C ASP A 283 -4.84 6.40 10.78
N PRO A 284 -4.44 5.31 10.10
CA PRO A 284 -5.37 4.20 9.83
C PRO A 284 -5.75 3.41 11.08
N ARG A 285 -5.17 3.70 12.26
CA ARG A 285 -5.54 3.08 13.53
C ARG A 285 -6.76 3.71 14.17
N SER A 286 -7.24 4.88 13.69
CA SER A 286 -8.40 5.53 14.26
C SER A 286 -9.64 4.63 14.18
N CYS A 287 -10.07 4.15 15.37
CA CYS A 287 -11.04 3.06 15.45
C CYS A 287 -12.42 3.52 15.02
N ASN A 288 -12.86 4.67 15.51
CA ASN A 288 -14.20 5.18 15.19
C ASN A 288 -14.37 5.57 13.73
N GLU A 289 -13.28 5.82 13.03
CA GLU A 289 -13.33 6.18 11.62
C GLU A 289 -13.24 4.93 10.73
N TRP A 290 -12.22 4.07 10.95
CA TRP A 290 -11.85 3.06 9.95
C TRP A 290 -12.17 1.62 10.36
N TRP A 291 -12.62 1.38 11.62
CA TRP A 291 -12.78 0.03 12.15
C TRP A 291 -14.13 -0.23 12.78
N GLN A 292 -15.11 0.65 12.56
CA GLN A 292 -16.48 0.39 12.99
C GLN A 292 -17.09 -0.73 12.15
N ILE A 293 -17.53 -1.77 12.82
CA ILE A 293 -18.30 -2.84 12.19
C ILE A 293 -19.74 -2.64 12.65
N ARG A 294 -20.66 -2.30 11.74
CA ARG A 294 -22.07 -2.10 12.03
C ARG A 294 -22.92 -3.15 11.30
N PRO A 295 -24.10 -3.56 11.78
CA PRO A 295 -24.69 -3.32 13.11
C PRO A 295 -24.31 -4.41 14.12
N GLY A 296 -24.21 -4.05 15.38
CA GLY A 296 -24.00 -5.00 16.48
C GLY A 296 -22.56 -5.22 16.90
N TYR A 297 -21.60 -4.52 16.33
CA TYR A 297 -20.21 -4.56 16.76
C TYR A 297 -20.01 -3.62 17.95
N ALA A 298 -20.22 -4.16 19.15
CA ALA A 298 -19.96 -3.43 20.38
C ALA A 298 -18.52 -3.72 20.85
N GLY A 299 -17.71 -2.65 21.02
CA GLY A 299 -16.63 -2.72 21.97
C GLY A 299 -15.23 -3.03 21.49
N VAL A 300 -14.89 -2.85 20.20
CA VAL A 300 -13.49 -2.93 19.76
C VAL A 300 -12.79 -1.59 19.83
N CYS A 301 -13.55 -0.49 19.71
CA CYS A 301 -12.95 0.83 19.78
C CYS A 301 -12.58 1.19 21.22
N PRO A 302 -11.34 1.57 21.49
CA PRO A 302 -10.94 2.07 22.80
C PRO A 302 -11.74 3.36 23.13
N PRO A 303 -11.88 3.73 24.40
CA PRO A 303 -12.44 5.03 24.79
C PRO A 303 -11.69 6.15 24.06
N HIS A 304 -12.40 7.26 23.79
CA HIS A 304 -11.81 8.44 23.16
C HIS A 304 -10.53 8.86 23.88
N ASP A 305 -9.46 9.08 23.11
CA ASP A 305 -8.24 9.70 23.62
C ASP A 305 -8.51 11.21 23.83
N VAL A 306 -9.05 11.55 25.00
CA VAL A 306 -9.41 12.94 25.39
C VAL A 306 -8.20 13.88 25.60
N ASN A 307 -6.99 13.42 25.31
CA ASN A 307 -5.73 14.13 25.59
C ASN A 307 -5.00 14.58 24.31
N ARG A 308 -5.73 15.02 23.28
CA ARG A 308 -5.15 15.75 22.15
C ARG A 308 -5.78 17.10 21.98
#